data_70979486b9e368ce8d3f2bfc523da49d
#
_entry.id   70979486b9e368ce8d3f2bfc523da49d
#
_cell.length_a   1.000
_cell.length_b   1.000
_cell.length_c   1.000
_cell.angle_alpha   90.00
_cell.angle_beta   90.00
_cell.angle_gamma   90.00
#
_symmetry.space_group_name_H-M   'P 1'
#
loop_
_entity.id
_entity.type
_entity.pdbx_description
1 polymer ?
#
loop_
_entity_poly.entity_id
_entity_poly.type
_entity_poly.pdbx_seq_one_letter_code
_entity_poly.pdbx_strand_id
1 'polypeptide(L)'
;MKKIAAIDIGSNAVRMLICYIIPSGKKYIFQKNSYLRLPIRLGEDSFKDGIISKSKIHKLSDAILSFKYIMSVHDVEYYQIYATSALRESKNSKELILEIKKTTGLKINLISGLKEAKIISKGTSLEKLQYNRSFLYVDVGGGSTEYSILRRGEEKKSKSFKIGTVRLLNNLVDDKLFIDIKYWLGTYLDDQDKIKLFATGGNINKIQSMTGSKIGKPISYLLSLIHI
;
A
#
# COMPACT_ATOMS: atom_id res chain seq x y z
N MET A 1 25.71 11.78 0.87
CA MET A 1 24.31 11.60 1.34
C MET A 1 23.75 10.42 0.57
N LYS A 2 23.34 9.34 1.27
CA LYS A 2 22.88 8.12 0.60
C LYS A 2 21.48 8.30 0.03
N LYS A 3 21.25 7.74 -1.15
CA LYS A 3 19.94 7.73 -1.81
C LYS A 3 19.42 6.31 -1.91
N ILE A 4 18.16 6.13 -1.59
CA ILE A 4 17.47 4.84 -1.68
C ILE A 4 16.20 4.98 -2.49
N ALA A 5 15.74 3.87 -3.09
CA ALA A 5 14.46 3.79 -3.78
C ALA A 5 13.60 2.65 -3.25
N ALA A 6 12.31 2.90 -3.17
CA ALA A 6 11.29 1.90 -2.94
C ALA A 6 10.32 1.88 -4.11
N ILE A 7 10.09 0.70 -4.68
CA ILE A 7 9.13 0.48 -5.77
C ILE A 7 8.02 -0.42 -5.24
N ASP A 8 6.79 0.08 -5.34
CA ASP A 8 5.56 -0.63 -5.01
C ASP A 8 4.78 -0.97 -6.28
N ILE A 9 4.60 -2.26 -6.54
CA ILE A 9 3.78 -2.76 -7.64
C ILE A 9 2.41 -3.12 -7.08
N GLY A 10 1.53 -2.12 -7.04
CA GLY A 10 0.16 -2.27 -6.57
C GLY A 10 -0.82 -2.69 -7.67
N SER A 11 -2.05 -2.99 -7.28
CA SER A 11 -3.11 -3.42 -8.21
C SER A 11 -3.57 -2.32 -9.16
N ASN A 12 -3.54 -1.06 -8.75
CA ASN A 12 -3.96 0.07 -9.57
C ASN A 12 -2.78 0.78 -10.25
N ALA A 13 -1.68 0.96 -9.53
CA ALA A 13 -0.53 1.70 -10.04
C ALA A 13 0.78 1.11 -9.52
N VAL A 14 1.82 1.31 -10.32
CA VAL A 14 3.20 1.10 -9.90
C VAL A 14 3.77 2.44 -9.45
N ARG A 15 4.46 2.44 -8.32
CA ARG A 15 4.97 3.66 -7.70
C ARG A 15 6.45 3.50 -7.39
N MET A 16 7.21 4.57 -7.56
CA MET A 16 8.59 4.66 -7.10
C MET A 16 8.76 5.90 -6.23
N LEU A 17 9.38 5.71 -5.09
CA LEU A 17 9.79 6.78 -4.18
C LEU A 17 11.30 6.75 -4.04
N ILE A 18 11.97 7.86 -4.32
CA ILE A 18 13.39 8.07 -4.04
C ILE A 18 13.52 8.98 -2.83
N CYS A 19 14.33 8.58 -1.85
CA CYS A 19 14.58 9.34 -0.64
C CYS A 19 16.07 9.53 -0.39
N TYR A 20 16.43 10.67 0.21
CA TYR A 20 17.69 10.84 0.92
C TYR A 20 17.62 10.22 2.30
N ILE A 21 18.69 9.57 2.72
CA ILE A 21 18.90 9.14 4.11
C ILE A 21 19.82 10.15 4.79
N ILE A 22 19.28 10.87 5.76
CA ILE A 22 19.99 11.89 6.52
C ILE A 22 20.19 11.38 7.94
N PRO A 23 21.43 11.18 8.41
CA PRO A 23 21.70 10.85 9.81
C PRO A 23 21.20 11.97 10.73
N SER A 24 20.51 11.60 11.82
CA SER A 24 20.02 12.55 12.83
C SER A 24 20.21 11.91 14.22
N GLY A 25 21.37 12.10 14.83
CA GLY A 25 21.77 11.43 16.05
C GLY A 25 21.80 9.90 15.86
N LYS A 26 21.06 9.17 16.71
CA LYS A 26 20.91 7.70 16.61
C LYS A 26 19.83 7.24 15.62
N LYS A 27 19.15 8.16 14.92
CA LYS A 27 18.06 7.88 13.99
C LYS A 27 18.43 8.32 12.59
N TYR A 28 17.59 7.94 11.62
CA TYR A 28 17.66 8.42 10.23
C TYR A 28 16.38 9.19 9.89
N ILE A 29 16.54 10.29 9.18
CA ILE A 29 15.44 11.03 8.56
C ILE A 29 15.41 10.66 7.09
N PHE A 30 14.23 10.31 6.59
CA PHE A 30 13.99 10.05 5.18
C PHE A 30 13.37 11.29 4.55
N GLN A 31 14.14 11.97 3.71
CA GLN A 31 13.67 13.13 2.97
C GLN A 31 13.30 12.70 1.56
N LYS A 32 12.03 12.90 1.18
CA LYS A 32 11.54 12.62 -0.16
C LYS A 32 12.30 13.48 -1.19
N ASN A 33 12.83 12.81 -2.22
CA ASN A 33 13.45 13.45 -3.38
C ASN A 33 12.49 13.41 -4.57
N SER A 34 12.11 12.22 -5.03
CA SER A 34 11.27 12.04 -6.22
C SER A 34 10.19 11.00 -5.98
N TYR A 35 9.02 11.22 -6.58
CA TYR A 35 7.91 10.29 -6.53
C TYR A 35 7.27 10.17 -7.91
N LEU A 36 7.19 8.95 -8.41
CA LEU A 36 6.55 8.64 -9.67
C LEU A 36 5.40 7.64 -9.45
N ARG A 37 4.34 7.78 -10.25
CA ARG A 37 3.19 6.90 -10.23
C ARG A 37 2.72 6.62 -11.65
N LEU A 38 2.71 5.34 -12.03
CA LEU A 38 2.26 4.86 -13.34
C LEU A 38 1.01 3.98 -13.18
N PRO A 39 -0.15 4.37 -13.73
CA PRO A 39 -1.42 3.66 -13.56
C PRO A 39 -1.54 2.50 -14.55
N ILE A 40 -0.88 1.37 -14.27
CA ILE A 40 -0.90 0.16 -15.13
C ILE A 40 -2.16 -0.68 -14.93
N ARG A 41 -2.78 -0.61 -13.73
CA ARG A 41 -4.04 -1.27 -13.39
C ARG A 41 -4.01 -2.80 -13.54
N LEU A 42 -2.96 -3.44 -13.01
CA LEU A 42 -2.78 -4.89 -13.05
C LEU A 42 -3.94 -5.66 -12.44
N GLY A 43 -4.61 -5.06 -11.45
CA GLY A 43 -5.74 -5.68 -10.76
C GLY A 43 -6.97 -5.90 -11.64
N GLU A 44 -7.16 -5.13 -12.69
CA GLU A 44 -8.28 -5.33 -13.63
C GLU A 44 -8.21 -6.71 -14.28
N ASP A 45 -7.02 -7.15 -14.70
CA ASP A 45 -6.82 -8.46 -15.31
C ASP A 45 -6.74 -9.55 -14.22
N SER A 46 -5.89 -9.34 -13.23
CA SER A 46 -5.60 -10.34 -12.20
C SER A 46 -6.84 -10.77 -11.41
N PHE A 47 -7.73 -9.84 -11.06
CA PHE A 47 -8.90 -10.15 -10.24
C PHE A 47 -10.09 -10.65 -11.06
N LYS A 48 -10.19 -10.26 -12.33
CA LYS A 48 -11.25 -10.70 -13.23
C LYS A 48 -10.90 -12.04 -13.88
N ASP A 49 -9.73 -12.11 -14.51
CA ASP A 49 -9.34 -13.23 -15.36
C ASP A 49 -8.36 -14.20 -14.67
N GLY A 50 -7.82 -13.82 -13.52
CA GLY A 50 -6.82 -14.58 -12.79
C GLY A 50 -5.44 -14.59 -13.45
N ILE A 51 -5.24 -13.85 -14.55
CA ILE A 51 -4.02 -13.80 -15.37
C ILE A 51 -3.78 -12.38 -15.81
N ILE A 52 -2.56 -11.89 -15.69
CA ILE A 52 -2.17 -10.57 -16.22
C ILE A 52 -1.89 -10.72 -17.72
N SER A 53 -2.50 -9.88 -18.53
CA SER A 53 -2.39 -9.88 -19.99
C SER A 53 -0.96 -9.52 -20.45
N LYS A 54 -0.57 -10.02 -21.63
CA LYS A 54 0.73 -9.71 -22.24
C LYS A 54 0.94 -8.20 -22.41
N SER A 55 -0.10 -7.45 -22.79
CA SER A 55 -0.04 -5.99 -22.91
C SER A 55 0.34 -5.32 -21.58
N LYS A 56 -0.26 -5.74 -20.45
CA LYS A 56 0.07 -5.18 -19.13
C LYS A 56 1.43 -5.66 -18.62
N ILE A 57 1.85 -6.89 -18.97
CA ILE A 57 3.21 -7.37 -18.69
C ILE A 57 4.23 -6.49 -19.37
N HIS A 58 4.04 -6.19 -20.65
CA HIS A 58 4.93 -5.31 -21.41
C HIS A 58 4.99 -3.90 -20.79
N LYS A 59 3.83 -3.29 -20.50
CA LYS A 59 3.78 -1.99 -19.82
C LYS A 59 4.47 -1.99 -18.45
N LEU A 60 4.33 -3.09 -17.70
CA LEU A 60 5.02 -3.23 -16.40
C LEU A 60 6.53 -3.34 -16.58
N SER A 61 6.98 -4.10 -17.58
CA SER A 61 8.40 -4.25 -17.92
C SER A 61 9.02 -2.90 -18.27
N ASP A 62 8.36 -2.13 -19.15
CA ASP A 62 8.78 -0.78 -19.53
C ASP A 62 8.83 0.18 -18.35
N ALA A 63 7.83 0.10 -17.45
CA ALA A 63 7.79 0.91 -16.24
C ALA A 63 8.98 0.60 -15.30
N ILE A 64 9.28 -0.69 -15.10
CA ILE A 64 10.40 -1.12 -14.26
C ILE A 64 11.74 -0.73 -14.89
N LEU A 65 11.87 -0.85 -16.21
CA LEU A 65 13.06 -0.42 -16.95
C LEU A 65 13.24 1.11 -16.86
N SER A 66 12.17 1.87 -17.02
CA SER A 66 12.20 3.33 -16.85
C SER A 66 12.64 3.71 -15.42
N PHE A 67 12.14 3.02 -14.41
CA PHE A 67 12.54 3.24 -13.02
C PHE A 67 14.01 2.91 -12.79
N LYS A 68 14.53 1.87 -13.45
CA LYS A 68 15.98 1.54 -13.42
C LYS A 68 16.83 2.71 -13.92
N TYR A 69 16.46 3.31 -15.05
CA TYR A 69 17.19 4.47 -15.59
C TYR A 69 17.06 5.70 -14.67
N ILE A 70 15.89 5.97 -14.13
CA ILE A 70 15.69 7.07 -13.19
C ILE A 70 16.53 6.86 -11.92
N MET A 71 16.56 5.64 -11.38
CA MET A 71 17.42 5.31 -10.24
C MET A 71 18.90 5.52 -10.55
N SER A 72 19.34 5.18 -11.77
CA SER A 72 20.72 5.42 -12.23
C SER A 72 21.02 6.92 -12.30
N VAL A 73 20.16 7.74 -12.90
CA VAL A 73 20.33 9.20 -12.98
C VAL A 73 20.38 9.85 -11.60
N HIS A 74 19.67 9.30 -10.65
CA HIS A 74 19.66 9.78 -9.26
C HIS A 74 20.79 9.22 -8.40
N ASP A 75 21.67 8.37 -8.90
CA ASP A 75 22.73 7.66 -8.15
C ASP A 75 22.15 6.90 -6.93
N VAL A 76 21.06 6.16 -7.14
CA VAL A 76 20.44 5.36 -6.08
C VAL A 76 21.35 4.19 -5.71
N GLU A 77 21.78 4.10 -4.45
CA GLU A 77 22.69 3.06 -3.95
C GLU A 77 21.96 1.75 -3.61
N TYR A 78 20.73 1.87 -3.09
CA TYR A 78 19.94 0.72 -2.64
C TYR A 78 18.49 0.86 -3.07
N TYR A 79 17.90 -0.23 -3.50
CA TYR A 79 16.47 -0.26 -3.85
C TYR A 79 15.80 -1.54 -3.38
N GLN A 80 14.48 -1.47 -3.21
CA GLN A 80 13.61 -2.62 -2.99
C GLN A 80 12.39 -2.50 -3.89
N ILE A 81 11.99 -3.64 -4.48
CA ILE A 81 10.78 -3.75 -5.29
C ILE A 81 9.87 -4.77 -4.65
N TYR A 82 8.69 -4.33 -4.23
CA TYR A 82 7.66 -5.19 -3.68
C TYR A 82 6.45 -5.22 -4.60
N ALA A 83 5.86 -6.40 -4.74
CA ALA A 83 4.61 -6.59 -5.46
C ALA A 83 3.57 -7.19 -4.52
N THR A 84 2.35 -6.68 -4.64
CA THR A 84 1.24 -6.94 -3.72
C THR A 84 0.14 -7.77 -4.37
N SER A 85 -1.12 -7.55 -4.01
CA SER A 85 -2.25 -8.42 -4.29
C SER A 85 -2.43 -8.81 -5.77
N ALA A 86 -2.30 -7.90 -6.72
CA ALA A 86 -2.51 -8.24 -8.14
C ALA A 86 -1.51 -9.27 -8.67
N LEU A 87 -0.20 -9.08 -8.40
CA LEU A 87 0.79 -10.07 -8.79
C LEU A 87 0.70 -11.33 -7.93
N ARG A 88 0.46 -11.17 -6.62
CA ARG A 88 0.38 -12.30 -5.69
C ARG A 88 -0.72 -13.30 -6.07
N GLU A 89 -1.84 -12.83 -6.61
CA GLU A 89 -3.00 -13.65 -6.94
C GLU A 89 -3.03 -14.10 -8.41
N SER A 90 -2.18 -13.56 -9.24
CA SER A 90 -2.13 -13.93 -10.66
C SER A 90 -1.45 -15.30 -10.88
N LYS A 91 -2.09 -16.14 -11.69
CA LYS A 91 -1.60 -17.48 -12.04
C LYS A 91 -0.26 -17.46 -12.79
N ASN A 92 -0.04 -16.42 -13.61
CA ASN A 92 1.20 -16.26 -14.38
C ASN A 92 2.26 -15.37 -13.68
N SER A 93 2.09 -15.11 -12.40
CA SER A 93 2.97 -14.23 -11.60
C SER A 93 4.45 -14.63 -11.64
N LYS A 94 4.74 -15.93 -11.50
CA LYS A 94 6.12 -16.44 -11.48
C LYS A 94 6.83 -16.21 -12.81
N GLU A 95 6.16 -16.52 -13.92
CA GLU A 95 6.69 -16.35 -15.28
C GLU A 95 6.93 -14.86 -15.58
N LEU A 96 5.96 -14.03 -15.26
CA LEU A 96 6.04 -12.58 -15.39
C LEU A 96 7.24 -11.99 -14.63
N ILE A 97 7.43 -12.37 -13.37
CA ILE A 97 8.56 -11.90 -12.56
C ILE A 97 9.90 -12.33 -13.15
N LEU A 98 9.98 -13.54 -13.67
CA LEU A 98 11.18 -14.04 -14.34
C LEU A 98 11.47 -13.30 -15.64
N GLU A 99 10.44 -13.03 -16.44
CA GLU A 99 10.54 -12.24 -17.67
C GLU A 99 11.05 -10.83 -17.40
N ILE A 100 10.43 -10.13 -16.43
CA ILE A 100 10.87 -8.79 -16.04
C ILE A 100 12.32 -8.81 -15.52
N LYS A 101 12.68 -9.81 -14.72
CA LYS A 101 14.07 -9.95 -14.26
C LYS A 101 15.05 -10.13 -15.40
N LYS A 102 14.72 -10.94 -16.42
CA LYS A 102 15.57 -11.12 -17.62
C LYS A 102 15.73 -9.82 -18.39
N THR A 103 14.64 -9.07 -18.58
CA THR A 103 14.63 -7.82 -19.36
C THR A 103 15.31 -6.66 -18.64
N THR A 104 15.08 -6.52 -17.34
CA THR A 104 15.49 -5.34 -16.56
C THR A 104 16.72 -5.56 -15.68
N GLY A 105 17.00 -6.82 -15.32
CA GLY A 105 18.01 -7.20 -14.32
C GLY A 105 17.51 -6.99 -12.87
N LEU A 106 16.32 -6.43 -12.66
CA LEU A 106 15.81 -6.09 -11.34
C LEU A 106 14.96 -7.23 -10.74
N LYS A 107 15.10 -7.45 -9.43
CA LYS A 107 14.39 -8.50 -8.70
C LYS A 107 13.12 -7.95 -8.05
N ILE A 108 11.96 -8.52 -8.40
CA ILE A 108 10.68 -8.23 -7.77
C ILE A 108 10.44 -9.24 -6.65
N ASN A 109 10.07 -8.76 -5.46
CA ASN A 109 9.73 -9.58 -4.31
C ASN A 109 8.22 -9.57 -4.07
N LEU A 110 7.58 -10.73 -4.17
CA LEU A 110 6.18 -10.87 -3.75
C LEU A 110 6.09 -10.84 -2.23
N ILE A 111 5.16 -10.06 -1.69
CA ILE A 111 4.91 -9.99 -0.26
C ILE A 111 3.49 -10.45 0.08
N SER A 112 3.35 -11.10 1.24
CA SER A 112 2.03 -11.44 1.78
C SER A 112 1.32 -10.19 2.30
N GLY A 113 -0.02 -10.21 2.38
CA GLY A 113 -0.80 -9.11 2.95
C GLY A 113 -0.41 -8.79 4.39
N LEU A 114 -0.03 -9.79 5.20
CA LEU A 114 0.49 -9.57 6.55
C LEU A 114 1.84 -8.83 6.54
N LYS A 115 2.74 -9.15 5.60
CA LYS A 115 4.01 -8.44 5.46
C LYS A 115 3.78 -7.01 4.97
N GLU A 116 2.85 -6.82 4.05
CA GLU A 116 2.40 -5.51 3.56
C GLU A 116 1.90 -4.66 4.73
N ALA A 117 0.95 -5.16 5.53
CA ALA A 117 0.44 -4.49 6.72
C ALA A 117 1.54 -4.09 7.71
N LYS A 118 2.50 -5.00 7.97
CA LYS A 118 3.66 -4.71 8.85
C LYS A 118 4.61 -3.65 8.30
N ILE A 119 4.81 -3.59 6.99
CA ILE A 119 5.64 -2.55 6.37
C ILE A 119 4.95 -1.19 6.52
N ILE A 120 3.65 -1.14 6.23
CA ILE A 120 2.85 0.07 6.30
C ILE A 120 2.77 0.59 7.73
N SER A 121 2.48 -0.28 8.69
CA SER A 121 2.39 0.10 10.12
C SER A 121 3.70 0.67 10.68
N LYS A 122 4.86 0.17 10.23
CA LYS A 122 6.18 0.69 10.62
C LYS A 122 6.58 1.98 9.88
N GLY A 123 6.10 2.15 8.65
CA GLY A 123 6.44 3.32 7.80
C GLY A 123 5.67 4.59 8.16
N THR A 124 4.56 4.47 8.84
CA THR A 124 3.78 5.61 9.31
C THR A 124 4.49 6.24 10.51
N SER A 125 4.50 7.57 10.54
CA SER A 125 5.01 8.34 11.71
C SER A 125 4.14 8.10 12.98
N LEU A 126 3.78 6.85 13.23
CA LEU A 126 3.06 6.39 14.41
C LEU A 126 3.83 6.72 15.68
N GLU A 127 5.15 6.89 15.58
CA GLU A 127 6.00 7.41 16.67
C GLU A 127 5.56 8.81 17.16
N LYS A 128 4.85 9.59 16.32
CA LYS A 128 4.25 10.88 16.71
C LYS A 128 2.86 10.75 17.33
N LEU A 129 2.24 9.57 17.22
CA LEU A 129 0.95 9.32 17.85
C LEU A 129 1.18 9.06 19.33
N GLN A 130 0.42 9.78 20.17
CA GLN A 130 0.52 9.69 21.63
C GLN A 130 0.49 8.23 22.11
N TYR A 131 1.55 7.76 22.74
CA TYR A 131 1.75 6.38 23.23
C TYR A 131 0.63 5.82 24.11
N ASN A 132 -0.26 6.67 24.63
CA ASN A 132 -1.34 6.28 25.55
C ASN A 132 -2.69 6.00 24.87
N ARG A 133 -2.75 5.90 23.54
CA ARG A 133 -4.02 5.69 22.82
C ARG A 133 -3.98 4.45 21.96
N SER A 134 -5.16 3.86 21.78
CA SER A 134 -5.40 2.79 20.80
C SER A 134 -5.74 3.39 19.43
N PHE A 135 -5.22 2.79 18.38
CA PHE A 135 -5.49 3.19 16.99
C PHE A 135 -5.90 1.98 16.16
N LEU A 136 -6.88 2.18 15.30
CA LEU A 136 -7.15 1.30 14.17
C LEU A 136 -6.53 1.94 12.93
N TYR A 137 -5.51 1.32 12.39
CA TYR A 137 -4.89 1.74 11.14
C TYR A 137 -5.49 0.94 9.99
N VAL A 138 -5.94 1.62 8.93
CA VAL A 138 -6.57 1.02 7.75
C VAL A 138 -5.89 1.55 6.50
N ASP A 139 -5.31 0.67 5.68
CA ASP A 139 -4.79 1.02 4.36
C ASP A 139 -5.67 0.44 3.26
N VAL A 140 -6.30 1.32 2.49
CA VAL A 140 -7.23 0.92 1.42
C VAL A 140 -6.50 0.88 0.09
N GLY A 141 -6.14 -0.34 -0.32
CA GLY A 141 -5.52 -0.61 -1.61
C GLY A 141 -6.52 -0.85 -2.74
N GLY A 142 -5.99 -1.20 -3.92
CA GLY A 142 -6.81 -1.58 -5.07
C GLY A 142 -7.39 -2.98 -4.98
N GLY A 143 -6.64 -3.92 -4.42
CA GLY A 143 -7.01 -5.34 -4.33
C GLY A 143 -7.23 -5.88 -2.93
N SER A 144 -6.69 -5.21 -1.92
CA SER A 144 -6.83 -5.58 -0.52
C SER A 144 -6.97 -4.33 0.35
N THR A 145 -7.41 -4.54 1.57
CA THR A 145 -7.41 -3.54 2.64
C THR A 145 -6.76 -4.16 3.86
N GLU A 146 -5.75 -3.51 4.37
CA GLU A 146 -4.97 -3.91 5.51
C GLU A 146 -5.47 -3.20 6.77
N TYR A 147 -5.80 -3.99 7.79
CA TYR A 147 -6.21 -3.49 9.11
C TYR A 147 -5.12 -3.81 10.13
N SER A 148 -4.71 -2.83 10.92
CA SER A 148 -3.75 -3.01 12.01
C SER A 148 -4.23 -2.31 13.29
N ILE A 149 -4.32 -3.07 14.37
CA ILE A 149 -4.67 -2.56 15.69
C ILE A 149 -3.39 -2.26 16.44
N LEU A 150 -3.22 -1.00 16.82
CA LEU A 150 -2.06 -0.51 17.56
C LEU A 150 -2.50 -0.07 18.95
N ARG A 151 -1.84 -0.57 19.97
CA ARG A 151 -2.03 -0.18 21.37
C ARG A 151 -0.68 0.20 21.98
N ARG A 152 -0.59 1.36 22.57
CA ARG A 152 0.64 1.90 23.19
C ARG A 152 1.85 1.92 22.24
N GLY A 153 1.59 2.26 20.95
CA GLY A 153 2.63 2.33 19.92
C GLY A 153 3.08 0.97 19.37
N GLU A 154 2.50 -0.15 19.83
CA GLU A 154 2.81 -1.49 19.32
C GLU A 154 1.67 -2.07 18.49
N GLU A 155 2.03 -2.75 17.41
CA GLU A 155 1.07 -3.52 16.63
C GLU A 155 0.67 -4.77 17.42
N LYS A 156 -0.60 -4.86 17.79
CA LYS A 156 -1.13 -6.01 18.52
C LYS A 156 -1.73 -7.06 17.59
N LYS A 157 -2.38 -6.64 16.51
CA LYS A 157 -2.99 -7.53 15.53
C LYS A 157 -3.09 -6.85 14.17
N SER A 158 -2.84 -7.63 13.11
CA SER A 158 -3.03 -7.17 11.73
C SER A 158 -3.68 -8.26 10.89
N LYS A 159 -4.50 -7.83 9.93
CA LYS A 159 -5.12 -8.71 8.94
C LYS A 159 -5.30 -7.97 7.62
N SER A 160 -5.11 -8.68 6.53
CA SER A 160 -5.42 -8.22 5.17
C SER A 160 -6.69 -8.92 4.71
N PHE A 161 -7.65 -8.13 4.22
CA PHE A 161 -8.87 -8.64 3.62
C PHE A 161 -8.85 -8.38 2.11
N LYS A 162 -9.44 -9.30 1.33
CA LYS A 162 -9.54 -9.20 -0.14
C LYS A 162 -10.65 -8.22 -0.57
N ILE A 163 -10.65 -7.04 0.01
CA ILE A 163 -11.52 -5.92 -0.35
C ILE A 163 -10.64 -4.74 -0.74
N GLY A 164 -10.87 -4.19 -1.92
CA GLY A 164 -10.11 -3.06 -2.45
C GLY A 164 -10.89 -2.41 -3.58
N THR A 165 -10.51 -1.21 -3.95
CA THR A 165 -11.29 -0.37 -4.85
C THR A 165 -11.43 -0.94 -6.26
N VAL A 166 -10.44 -1.67 -6.77
CA VAL A 166 -10.53 -2.35 -8.07
C VAL A 166 -11.51 -3.52 -7.99
N ARG A 167 -11.51 -4.27 -6.86
CA ARG A 167 -12.47 -5.37 -6.68
C ARG A 167 -13.91 -4.86 -6.54
N LEU A 168 -14.11 -3.79 -5.77
CA LEU A 168 -15.44 -3.18 -5.59
C LEU A 168 -16.00 -2.67 -6.92
N LEU A 169 -15.19 -1.96 -7.71
CA LEU A 169 -15.59 -1.45 -9.03
C LEU A 169 -15.96 -2.57 -10.03
N ASN A 170 -15.44 -3.77 -9.85
CA ASN A 170 -15.71 -4.91 -10.71
C ASN A 170 -16.71 -5.91 -10.08
N ASN A 171 -17.37 -5.56 -8.99
CA ASN A 171 -18.32 -6.42 -8.26
C ASN A 171 -17.72 -7.79 -7.84
N LEU A 172 -16.43 -7.79 -7.44
CA LEU A 172 -15.68 -8.99 -7.05
C LEU A 172 -15.53 -9.11 -5.52
N VAL A 173 -16.43 -8.50 -4.77
CA VAL A 173 -16.44 -8.54 -3.30
C VAL A 173 -17.76 -9.17 -2.84
N ASP A 174 -17.67 -10.24 -2.07
CA ASP A 174 -18.80 -10.92 -1.46
C ASP A 174 -19.19 -10.16 -0.17
N ASP A 175 -20.49 -9.99 0.07
CA ASP A 175 -21.04 -9.35 1.27
C ASP A 175 -20.59 -10.05 2.57
N LYS A 176 -20.35 -11.36 2.51
CA LYS A 176 -19.79 -12.14 3.62
C LYS A 176 -18.46 -11.56 4.12
N LEU A 177 -17.68 -10.94 3.23
CA LEU A 177 -16.38 -10.36 3.60
C LEU A 177 -16.56 -9.17 4.57
N PHE A 178 -17.64 -8.38 4.44
CA PHE A 178 -17.93 -7.30 5.37
C PHE A 178 -18.33 -7.85 6.75
N ILE A 179 -19.03 -9.00 6.78
CA ILE A 179 -19.35 -9.71 8.03
C ILE A 179 -18.05 -10.20 8.70
N ASP A 180 -17.14 -10.78 7.92
CA ASP A 180 -15.84 -11.26 8.42
C ASP A 180 -14.99 -10.12 8.98
N ILE A 181 -15.01 -8.94 8.34
CA ILE A 181 -14.32 -7.73 8.83
C ILE A 181 -14.93 -7.28 10.15
N LYS A 182 -16.27 -7.18 10.20
CA LYS A 182 -16.99 -6.77 11.40
C LYS A 182 -16.72 -7.73 12.58
N TYR A 183 -16.77 -9.03 12.33
CA TYR A 183 -16.46 -10.05 13.33
C TYR A 183 -15.01 -9.92 13.83
N TRP A 184 -14.04 -9.77 12.90
CA TRP A 184 -12.64 -9.61 13.27
C TRP A 184 -12.41 -8.34 14.09
N LEU A 185 -13.02 -7.24 13.71
CA LEU A 185 -12.93 -5.99 14.47
C LEU A 185 -13.53 -6.18 15.87
N GLY A 186 -14.72 -6.75 16.00
CA GLY A 186 -15.37 -7.02 17.27
C GLY A 186 -14.61 -7.97 18.19
N THR A 187 -13.81 -8.91 17.60
CA THR A 187 -12.96 -9.82 18.40
C THR A 187 -11.77 -9.10 19.07
N TYR A 188 -11.25 -8.06 18.45
CA TYR A 188 -10.00 -7.41 18.89
C TYR A 188 -10.14 -5.97 19.35
N LEU A 189 -11.30 -5.35 19.10
CA LEU A 189 -11.64 -4.02 19.60
C LEU A 189 -12.64 -4.14 20.74
N ASP A 190 -12.33 -3.52 21.88
CA ASP A 190 -13.24 -3.42 23.01
C ASP A 190 -14.12 -2.17 22.82
N ASP A 191 -15.43 -2.27 23.14
CA ASP A 191 -16.36 -1.14 23.08
C ASP A 191 -15.97 0.02 24.02
N GLN A 192 -15.18 -0.27 25.05
CA GLN A 192 -14.64 0.73 25.97
C GLN A 192 -13.37 1.42 25.44
N ASP A 193 -12.74 0.87 24.41
CA ASP A 193 -11.54 1.46 23.79
C ASP A 193 -11.92 2.71 22.98
N LYS A 194 -11.53 3.89 23.45
CA LYS A 194 -11.61 5.12 22.64
C LYS A 194 -10.59 5.07 21.50
N ILE A 195 -10.89 4.25 20.48
CA ILE A 195 -10.02 4.02 19.33
C ILE A 195 -10.12 5.17 18.34
N LYS A 196 -8.98 5.64 17.87
CA LYS A 196 -8.91 6.57 16.73
C LYS A 196 -8.64 5.79 15.46
N LEU A 197 -9.43 6.08 14.41
CA LEU A 197 -9.19 5.56 13.08
C LEU A 197 -8.14 6.41 12.38
N PHE A 198 -7.13 5.75 11.82
CA PHE A 198 -6.14 6.33 10.94
C PHE A 198 -6.17 5.58 9.61
N ALA A 199 -6.57 6.25 8.55
CA ALA A 199 -6.73 5.61 7.25
C ALA A 199 -5.75 6.19 6.21
N THR A 200 -5.28 5.33 5.31
CA THR A 200 -4.41 5.67 4.19
C THR A 200 -4.88 5.01 2.89
N GLY A 201 -4.23 5.38 1.81
CA GLY A 201 -4.55 4.88 0.47
C GLY A 201 -5.05 5.98 -0.45
N GLY A 202 -5.02 5.70 -1.75
CA GLY A 202 -5.37 6.68 -2.78
C GLY A 202 -6.80 7.22 -2.65
N ASN A 203 -7.74 6.36 -2.28
CA ASN A 203 -9.14 6.75 -2.11
C ASN A 203 -9.37 7.56 -0.83
N ILE A 204 -8.68 7.23 0.26
CA ILE A 204 -8.73 8.02 1.49
C ILE A 204 -8.24 9.45 1.22
N ASN A 205 -7.14 9.59 0.47
CA ASN A 205 -6.66 10.90 0.05
C ASN A 205 -7.66 11.65 -0.84
N LYS A 206 -8.41 10.92 -1.69
CA LYS A 206 -9.47 11.52 -2.53
C LYS A 206 -10.63 12.02 -1.66
N ILE A 207 -11.11 11.21 -0.72
CA ILE A 207 -12.16 11.60 0.23
C ILE A 207 -11.70 12.87 0.98
N GLN A 208 -10.49 12.88 1.52
CA GLN A 208 -9.95 14.05 2.21
C GLN A 208 -9.91 15.30 1.32
N SER A 209 -9.50 15.16 0.06
CA SER A 209 -9.49 16.29 -0.88
C SER A 209 -10.91 16.83 -1.17
N MET A 210 -11.91 15.96 -1.21
CA MET A 210 -13.31 16.33 -1.43
C MET A 210 -13.91 17.07 -0.25
N THR A 211 -13.47 16.78 0.98
CA THR A 211 -13.92 17.50 2.20
C THR A 211 -13.31 18.87 2.37
N GLY A 212 -12.37 19.29 1.51
CA GLY A 212 -11.61 20.53 1.66
C GLY A 212 -10.64 20.54 2.85
N SER A 213 -10.51 19.44 3.57
CA SER A 213 -9.65 19.35 4.74
C SER A 213 -8.18 19.25 4.33
N LYS A 214 -7.30 19.95 5.07
CA LYS A 214 -5.85 19.85 4.84
C LYS A 214 -5.33 18.46 5.20
N ILE A 215 -4.36 17.95 4.43
CA ILE A 215 -3.70 16.65 4.68
C ILE A 215 -3.21 16.60 6.14
N GLY A 216 -3.53 15.48 6.83
CA GLY A 216 -3.16 15.26 8.22
C GLY A 216 -4.10 15.90 9.25
N LYS A 217 -5.17 16.56 8.83
CA LYS A 217 -6.24 17.02 9.74
C LYS A 217 -7.34 15.94 9.84
N PRO A 218 -7.93 15.76 11.03
CA PRO A 218 -9.03 14.83 11.20
C PRO A 218 -10.25 15.22 10.35
N ILE A 219 -10.93 14.22 9.82
CA ILE A 219 -12.24 14.36 9.18
C ILE A 219 -13.27 13.78 10.14
N SER A 220 -14.41 14.44 10.31
CA SER A 220 -15.49 13.88 11.11
C SER A 220 -16.12 12.68 10.40
N TYR A 221 -16.64 11.71 11.17
CA TYR A 221 -17.32 10.54 10.61
C TYR A 221 -18.49 10.94 9.69
N LEU A 222 -19.29 11.92 10.09
CA LEU A 222 -20.40 12.43 9.28
C LEU A 222 -19.95 12.96 7.92
N LEU A 223 -18.86 13.73 7.86
CA LEU A 223 -18.31 14.24 6.60
C LEU A 223 -17.81 13.10 5.70
N SER A 224 -17.26 12.03 6.27
CA SER A 224 -16.82 10.88 5.46
C SER A 224 -17.99 10.14 4.82
N LEU A 225 -19.17 10.12 5.46
CA LEU A 225 -20.37 9.46 4.91
C LEU A 225 -21.04 10.24 3.77
N ILE A 226 -20.91 11.56 3.73
CA ILE A 226 -21.52 12.39 2.67
C ILE A 226 -20.83 12.22 1.31
N HIS A 227 -19.60 11.71 1.30
CA HIS A 227 -18.76 11.61 0.11
C HIS A 227 -18.46 10.16 -0.31
N ILE A 228 -19.14 9.17 0.29
CA ILE A 228 -19.14 7.77 -0.11
C ILE A 228 -20.43 7.46 -0.83
#